data_7819c7d5a98b5488e15fe7791edfa58e
#
_entry.id   7819c7d5a98b5488e15fe7791edfa58e
#
_cell.length_a   1.000
_cell.length_b   1.000
_cell.length_c   1.000
_cell.angle_alpha   90.00
_cell.angle_beta   90.00
_cell.angle_gamma   90.00
#
_symmetry.space_group_name_H-M   'P 1'
#
loop_
_entity.id
_entity.type
_entity.pdbx_description
1 polymer ?
#
loop_
_entity_poly.entity_id
_entity_poly.type
_entity_poly.pdbx_seq_one_letter_code
_entity_poly.pdbx_strand_id
1 'polypeptide(L)'
;RSSDLGVKAASSINNRARLSIDYKRSDLEIKMSAQHVGVWGQDPQIDKNGRFVLNEAWAKLDFGHGLFAQLGRQALVYDDERILGGLDWNVAGRYHDALKLGYANKNNEVHLILAFNQNDEKKIGGTYYASGAQPYKNMQTVWYHYKADNVPFGASLLFMNLGLETGDKATDDSHTRYLQTMGTYLTYKNSNWNLDGAFYYQMGKNKAADKVSALMGSIQAAYTFDHTWGA
;
A
#
# COMPACT_ATOMS: atom_id res chain seq x y z
N ARG A 1 -17.62 -4.37 23.98
CA ARG A 1 -17.18 -5.79 23.80
C ARG A 1 -16.06 -6.22 24.75
N SER A 2 -15.36 -5.30 25.41
CA SER A 2 -14.36 -5.62 26.44
C SER A 2 -14.97 -6.08 27.78
N SER A 3 -16.26 -5.84 28.01
CA SER A 3 -16.97 -6.30 29.23
C SER A 3 -17.05 -7.83 29.33
N ASP A 4 -17.05 -8.55 28.20
CA ASP A 4 -17.13 -10.00 28.16
C ASP A 4 -15.83 -10.70 28.63
N LEU A 5 -14.74 -9.95 28.76
CA LEU A 5 -13.43 -10.46 29.17
C LEU A 5 -13.05 -10.07 30.61
N GLY A 6 -13.97 -9.47 31.37
CA GLY A 6 -13.71 -8.96 32.72
C GLY A 6 -12.76 -7.76 32.77
N VAL A 7 -12.46 -7.14 31.61
CA VAL A 7 -11.60 -5.95 31.47
C VAL A 7 -12.48 -4.71 31.42
N LYS A 8 -12.06 -3.63 32.08
CA LYS A 8 -12.78 -2.34 32.05
C LYS A 8 -12.85 -1.80 30.62
N ALA A 9 -14.00 -1.24 30.23
CA ALA A 9 -14.15 -0.56 28.96
C ALA A 9 -13.16 0.62 28.84
N ALA A 10 -12.54 0.74 27.67
CA ALA A 10 -11.64 1.84 27.35
C ALA A 10 -12.28 2.77 26.31
N SER A 11 -12.00 4.06 26.41
CA SER A 11 -12.44 5.09 25.46
C SER A 11 -11.26 5.93 25.05
N SER A 12 -11.17 6.26 23.76
CA SER A 12 -10.16 7.16 23.21
C SER A 12 -10.74 8.00 22.09
N ILE A 13 -10.20 9.20 21.90
CA ILE A 13 -10.52 10.08 20.77
C ILE A 13 -9.25 10.28 19.99
N ASN A 14 -9.25 9.84 18.74
CA ASN A 14 -8.15 10.06 17.80
C ASN A 14 -8.44 11.31 16.97
N ASN A 15 -7.40 12.04 16.63
CA ASN A 15 -7.48 13.18 15.74
C ASN A 15 -6.45 13.08 14.61
N ARG A 16 -6.79 13.61 13.45
CA ARG A 16 -5.89 13.80 12.31
C ARG A 16 -6.15 15.19 11.72
N ALA A 17 -5.09 15.98 11.61
CA ALA A 17 -5.07 17.19 10.80
C ALA A 17 -4.11 16.95 9.62
N ARG A 18 -4.60 17.06 8.39
CA ARG A 18 -3.82 16.85 7.17
C ARG A 18 -3.96 18.06 6.26
N LEU A 19 -2.83 18.58 5.77
CA LEU A 19 -2.77 19.56 4.71
C LEU A 19 -2.21 18.91 3.46
N SER A 20 -2.90 19.05 2.34
CA SER A 20 -2.47 18.54 1.03
C SER A 20 -2.40 19.67 0.03
N ILE A 21 -1.37 19.63 -0.81
CA ILE A 21 -1.17 20.52 -1.95
C ILE A 21 -1.00 19.62 -3.17
N ASP A 22 -1.89 19.80 -4.14
CA ASP A 22 -1.86 19.10 -5.41
C ASP A 22 -1.61 20.12 -6.53
N TYR A 23 -0.60 19.84 -7.37
CA TYR A 23 -0.30 20.62 -8.57
C TYR A 23 -0.37 19.70 -9.78
N LYS A 24 -1.07 20.14 -10.81
CA LYS A 24 -1.22 19.39 -12.05
C LYS A 24 -1.03 20.27 -13.27
N ARG A 25 -0.20 19.81 -14.19
CA ARG A 25 0.01 20.31 -15.54
C ARG A 25 -0.18 19.16 -16.54
N SER A 26 -0.15 19.40 -17.82
CA SER A 26 -0.36 18.38 -18.86
C SER A 26 0.55 17.15 -18.74
N ASP A 27 1.79 17.37 -18.35
CA ASP A 27 2.88 16.37 -18.31
C ASP A 27 3.45 16.13 -16.90
N LEU A 28 2.98 16.90 -15.90
CA LEU A 28 3.53 16.85 -14.53
C LEU A 28 2.41 16.93 -13.50
N GLU A 29 2.40 15.98 -12.56
CA GLU A 29 1.60 16.04 -11.34
C GLU A 29 2.54 16.01 -10.13
N ILE A 30 2.29 16.86 -9.14
CA ILE A 30 3.01 16.89 -7.87
C ILE A 30 2.00 16.85 -6.73
N LYS A 31 2.25 16.03 -5.75
CA LYS A 31 1.50 16.01 -4.50
C LYS A 31 2.41 16.13 -3.32
N MET A 32 2.06 17.02 -2.40
CA MET A 32 2.67 17.12 -1.07
C MET A 32 1.57 17.08 -0.03
N SER A 33 1.75 16.29 1.00
CA SER A 33 0.79 16.16 2.08
C SER A 33 1.51 15.93 3.40
N ALA A 34 1.22 16.78 4.38
CA ALA A 34 1.74 16.66 5.74
C ALA A 34 0.59 16.50 6.73
N GLN A 35 0.81 15.74 7.78
CA GLN A 35 -0.22 15.48 8.78
C GLN A 35 0.32 15.47 10.20
N HIS A 36 -0.55 15.83 11.14
CA HIS A 36 -0.44 15.53 12.55
C HIS A 36 -1.48 14.45 12.90
N VAL A 37 -1.07 13.44 13.65
CA VAL A 37 -1.93 12.36 14.14
C VAL A 37 -1.69 12.21 15.63
N GLY A 38 -2.75 12.13 16.43
CA GLY A 38 -2.64 12.02 17.87
C GLY A 38 -3.88 11.45 18.54
N VAL A 39 -3.80 11.30 19.86
CA VAL A 39 -4.91 10.96 20.75
C VAL A 39 -5.09 12.13 21.72
N TRP A 40 -6.32 12.50 22.01
CA TRP A 40 -6.60 13.57 22.95
C TRP A 40 -5.99 13.28 24.30
N GLY A 41 -5.25 14.28 24.85
CA GLY A 41 -4.51 14.15 26.10
C GLY A 41 -3.11 13.57 25.96
N GLN A 42 -2.71 13.12 24.76
CA GLN A 42 -1.34 12.65 24.50
C GLN A 42 -0.33 13.82 24.45
N ASP A 43 -0.75 14.96 23.92
CA ASP A 43 0.09 16.12 23.74
C ASP A 43 0.06 17.01 24.99
N PRO A 44 1.21 17.52 25.46
CA PRO A 44 1.24 18.47 26.57
C PRO A 44 0.59 19.81 26.17
N GLN A 45 0.04 20.55 27.12
CA GLN A 45 -0.54 21.87 26.86
C GLN A 45 0.48 22.86 26.27
N ILE A 46 1.75 22.72 26.65
CA ILE A 46 2.87 23.48 26.09
C ILE A 46 3.77 22.50 25.37
N ASP A 47 3.56 22.34 24.07
CA ASP A 47 4.37 21.46 23.23
C ASP A 47 5.42 22.26 22.46
N LYS A 48 6.68 21.89 22.64
CA LYS A 48 7.84 22.46 21.92
C LYS A 48 8.33 21.59 20.79
N ASN A 49 7.69 20.43 20.55
CA ASN A 49 8.09 19.46 19.53
C ASN A 49 7.20 19.59 18.31
N GLY A 50 7.79 19.71 17.13
CA GLY A 50 7.06 19.63 15.88
C GLY A 50 6.59 18.19 15.63
N ARG A 51 5.29 18.01 15.33
CA ARG A 51 4.67 16.69 15.12
C ARG A 51 4.09 16.48 13.73
N PHE A 52 4.32 17.41 12.82
CA PHE A 52 3.93 17.21 11.44
C PHE A 52 4.87 16.20 10.78
N VAL A 53 4.28 15.16 10.19
CA VAL A 53 5.00 14.16 9.41
C VAL A 53 4.57 14.26 7.95
N LEU A 54 5.53 14.06 7.05
CA LEU A 54 5.26 13.99 5.62
C LEU A 54 4.64 12.63 5.32
N ASN A 55 3.37 12.61 4.88
CA ASN A 55 2.70 11.38 4.52
C ASN A 55 2.72 11.08 3.02
N GLU A 56 2.64 12.11 2.16
CA GLU A 56 2.90 11.97 0.72
C GLU A 56 3.81 13.11 0.24
N ALA A 57 4.74 12.78 -0.64
CA ALA A 57 5.55 13.74 -1.39
C ALA A 57 6.08 13.03 -2.64
N TRP A 58 5.40 13.22 -3.76
CA TRP A 58 5.76 12.57 -5.03
C TRP A 58 5.53 13.48 -6.21
N ALA A 59 6.26 13.19 -7.28
CA ALA A 59 6.07 13.77 -8.60
C ALA A 59 5.82 12.66 -9.62
N LYS A 60 4.87 12.89 -10.53
CA LYS A 60 4.57 12.03 -11.67
C LYS A 60 4.82 12.79 -12.96
N LEU A 61 5.62 12.21 -13.86
CA LEU A 61 5.89 12.69 -15.20
C LEU A 61 5.17 11.81 -16.21
N ASP A 62 4.44 12.41 -17.11
CA ASP A 62 3.83 11.75 -18.25
C ASP A 62 4.74 11.94 -19.49
N PHE A 63 5.11 10.83 -20.11
CA PHE A 63 5.99 10.81 -21.30
C PHE A 63 5.20 10.72 -22.61
N GLY A 64 3.88 10.76 -22.53
CA GLY A 64 3.02 10.52 -23.66
C GLY A 64 2.80 9.04 -23.96
N HIS A 65 1.88 8.75 -24.89
CA HIS A 65 1.52 7.39 -25.30
C HIS A 65 1.13 6.45 -24.15
N GLY A 66 0.65 7.02 -23.01
CA GLY A 66 0.25 6.28 -21.82
C GLY A 66 1.41 5.88 -20.88
N LEU A 67 2.64 6.27 -21.18
CA LEU A 67 3.81 5.99 -20.36
C LEU A 67 4.01 7.08 -19.29
N PHE A 68 4.29 6.66 -18.05
CA PHE A 68 4.60 7.58 -16.96
C PHE A 68 5.61 7.01 -15.96
N ALA A 69 6.22 7.92 -15.19
CA ALA A 69 7.00 7.58 -14.01
C ALA A 69 6.53 8.43 -12.83
N GLN A 70 6.38 7.81 -11.66
CA GLN A 70 6.03 8.50 -10.41
C GLN A 70 7.05 8.11 -9.34
N LEU A 71 7.67 9.11 -8.73
CA LEU A 71 8.73 8.91 -7.73
C LEU A 71 8.42 9.69 -6.46
N GLY A 72 8.68 9.07 -5.33
CA GLY A 72 8.58 9.68 -4.00
C GLY A 72 7.70 8.88 -3.04
N ARG A 73 7.38 9.51 -1.91
CA ARG A 73 6.50 8.94 -0.88
C ARG A 73 5.06 8.99 -1.33
N GLN A 74 4.45 7.83 -1.51
CA GLN A 74 3.14 7.69 -2.13
C GLN A 74 2.34 6.55 -1.50
N ALA A 75 1.01 6.67 -1.51
CA ALA A 75 0.13 5.55 -1.24
C ALA A 75 0.17 4.57 -2.43
N LEU A 76 0.22 3.29 -2.14
CA LEU A 76 0.06 2.21 -3.11
C LEU A 76 -1.28 1.54 -2.84
N VAL A 77 -2.24 1.81 -3.72
CA VAL A 77 -3.64 1.36 -3.57
C VAL A 77 -4.01 0.58 -4.82
N TYR A 78 -4.28 -0.70 -4.65
CA TYR A 78 -4.56 -1.63 -5.73
C TYR A 78 -5.68 -2.59 -5.37
N ASP A 79 -6.53 -2.87 -6.35
CA ASP A 79 -7.61 -3.85 -6.27
C ASP A 79 -8.52 -3.63 -5.05
N ASP A 80 -8.66 -4.65 -4.18
CA ASP A 80 -9.45 -4.61 -2.95
C ASP A 80 -8.64 -4.18 -1.70
N GLU A 81 -7.45 -3.63 -1.89
CA GLU A 81 -6.53 -3.14 -0.86
C GLU A 81 -6.01 -4.19 0.15
N ARG A 82 -6.23 -5.47 -0.08
CA ARG A 82 -5.79 -6.53 0.83
C ARG A 82 -4.28 -6.73 0.83
N ILE A 83 -3.64 -6.54 -0.30
CA ILE A 83 -2.17 -6.68 -0.44
C ILE A 83 -1.50 -5.30 -0.38
N LEU A 84 -1.89 -4.39 -1.27
CA LEU A 84 -1.42 -3.01 -1.30
C LEU A 84 -2.61 -2.08 -1.10
N GLY A 85 -2.66 -1.42 0.05
CA GLY A 85 -3.74 -0.52 0.42
C GLY A 85 -3.25 0.68 1.20
N GLY A 86 -3.97 1.80 1.06
CA GLY A 86 -3.65 3.08 1.70
C GLY A 86 -3.88 3.10 3.21
N LEU A 87 -4.67 2.16 3.72
CA LEU A 87 -5.02 2.06 5.14
C LEU A 87 -5.63 3.37 5.71
N ASP A 88 -6.34 4.14 4.89
CA ASP A 88 -6.77 5.49 5.27
C ASP A 88 -7.93 5.50 6.30
N TRP A 89 -8.52 4.34 6.58
CA TRP A 89 -9.37 4.10 7.74
C TRP A 89 -8.59 4.13 9.08
N ASN A 90 -7.28 3.89 9.05
CA ASN A 90 -6.38 4.13 10.17
C ASN A 90 -6.01 5.62 10.22
N VAL A 91 -5.89 6.18 11.40
CA VAL A 91 -5.58 7.60 11.60
C VAL A 91 -4.28 8.02 10.89
N ALA A 92 -3.27 7.15 10.82
CA ALA A 92 -1.97 7.45 10.19
C ALA A 92 -1.95 7.26 8.67
N GLY A 93 -2.66 6.24 8.14
CA GLY A 93 -2.51 5.80 6.76
C GLY A 93 -1.25 4.97 6.51
N ARG A 94 -1.03 4.55 5.26
CA ARG A 94 0.16 3.78 4.84
C ARG A 94 0.76 4.37 3.58
N TYR A 95 2.07 4.57 3.58
CA TYR A 95 2.81 5.17 2.48
C TYR A 95 4.12 4.44 2.24
N HIS A 96 4.61 4.49 0.99
CA HIS A 96 5.83 3.83 0.54
C HIS A 96 6.72 4.84 -0.19
N ASP A 97 8.01 4.82 0.08
CA ASP A 97 9.00 5.52 -0.72
C ASP A 97 9.34 4.61 -1.92
N ALA A 98 8.87 4.99 -3.10
CA ALA A 98 8.90 4.10 -4.27
C ALA A 98 9.02 4.86 -5.59
N LEU A 99 9.60 4.16 -6.58
CA LEU A 99 9.48 4.47 -8.00
C LEU A 99 8.38 3.58 -8.59
N LYS A 100 7.41 4.19 -9.26
CA LYS A 100 6.37 3.52 -10.04
C LYS A 100 6.53 3.91 -11.50
N LEU A 101 6.79 2.94 -12.35
CA LEU A 101 6.74 3.07 -13.80
C LEU A 101 5.44 2.48 -14.29
N GLY A 102 4.75 3.17 -15.18
CA GLY A 102 3.46 2.72 -15.64
C GLY A 102 3.22 2.94 -17.12
N TYR A 103 2.36 2.08 -17.65
CA TYR A 103 1.74 2.23 -18.96
C TYR A 103 0.23 2.04 -18.83
N ALA A 104 -0.53 2.92 -19.45
CA ALA A 104 -1.99 2.84 -19.49
C ALA A 104 -2.51 3.17 -20.88
N ASN A 105 -3.46 2.36 -21.35
CA ASN A 105 -4.29 2.66 -22.49
C ASN A 105 -5.76 2.43 -22.13
N LYS A 106 -6.66 2.42 -23.12
CA LYS A 106 -8.09 2.25 -22.89
C LYS A 106 -8.46 1.01 -22.09
N ASN A 107 -7.77 -0.11 -22.33
CA ASN A 107 -8.13 -1.44 -21.81
C ASN A 107 -7.10 -2.01 -20.85
N ASN A 108 -5.86 -1.55 -20.90
CA ASN A 108 -4.75 -2.16 -20.19
C ASN A 108 -4.01 -1.13 -19.36
N GLU A 109 -3.66 -1.50 -18.14
CA GLU A 109 -2.80 -0.72 -17.26
C GLU A 109 -1.75 -1.66 -16.65
N VAL A 110 -0.48 -1.25 -16.70
CA VAL A 110 0.65 -2.01 -16.15
C VAL A 110 1.47 -1.09 -15.26
N HIS A 111 1.77 -1.53 -14.05
CA HIS A 111 2.67 -0.85 -13.13
C HIS A 111 3.84 -1.75 -12.73
N LEU A 112 5.04 -1.21 -12.79
CA LEU A 112 6.23 -1.74 -12.13
C LEU A 112 6.55 -0.82 -10.96
N ILE A 113 6.56 -1.36 -9.74
CA ILE A 113 6.82 -0.63 -8.51
C ILE A 113 8.10 -1.15 -7.89
N LEU A 114 9.01 -0.25 -7.60
CA LEU A 114 10.31 -0.53 -6.98
C LEU A 114 10.46 0.32 -5.72
N ALA A 115 10.69 -0.33 -4.57
CA ALA A 115 10.95 0.36 -3.32
C ALA A 115 12.20 -0.22 -2.65
N PHE A 116 12.95 0.67 -2.01
CA PHE A 116 14.16 0.33 -1.28
C PHE A 116 14.27 1.17 -0.02
N ASN A 117 14.46 0.51 1.11
CA ASN A 117 14.53 1.13 2.43
C ASN A 117 15.91 0.94 3.06
N GLN A 118 16.35 1.95 3.80
CA GLN A 118 17.62 1.96 4.53
C GLN A 118 17.46 2.77 5.82
N ASN A 119 18.17 2.40 6.88
CA ASN A 119 18.08 3.09 8.17
C ASN A 119 18.86 4.40 8.16
N ASP A 120 20.00 4.42 7.47
CA ASP A 120 20.93 5.55 7.40
C ASP A 120 21.49 5.73 6.01
N GLU A 121 22.01 6.92 5.73
CA GLU A 121 22.88 7.14 4.60
C GLU A 121 24.21 6.40 4.82
N LYS A 122 24.49 5.40 3.98
CA LYS A 122 25.76 4.65 3.98
C LYS A 122 26.51 4.86 2.69
N LYS A 123 27.79 5.23 2.80
CA LYS A 123 28.67 5.41 1.64
C LYS A 123 29.53 4.17 1.37
N ILE A 124 29.76 3.35 2.39
CA ILE A 124 30.57 2.12 2.33
C ILE A 124 29.98 1.07 3.30
N GLY A 125 30.33 -0.21 3.15
CA GLY A 125 29.97 -1.28 4.08
C GLY A 125 28.59 -1.85 3.91
N GLY A 126 27.97 -1.65 2.73
CA GLY A 126 26.64 -2.19 2.42
C GLY A 126 25.48 -1.50 3.15
N THR A 127 24.27 -1.88 2.80
CA THR A 127 23.02 -1.36 3.38
C THR A 127 22.33 -2.43 4.20
N TYR A 128 21.98 -2.10 5.44
CA TYR A 128 21.29 -2.98 6.37
C TYR A 128 19.94 -2.38 6.78
N TYR A 129 18.89 -3.20 6.79
CA TYR A 129 17.52 -2.79 7.16
C TYR A 129 16.74 -3.93 7.80
N ALA A 130 17.13 -4.37 9.01
CA ALA A 130 16.41 -5.43 9.72
C ALA A 130 15.17 -4.93 10.43
N SER A 131 15.17 -3.66 10.85
CA SER A 131 14.04 -3.01 11.50
C SER A 131 13.95 -1.56 11.06
N GLY A 132 12.75 -1.02 10.97
CA GLY A 132 12.50 0.36 10.57
C GLY A 132 11.02 0.61 10.35
N ALA A 133 10.71 1.77 9.78
CA ALA A 133 9.34 2.21 9.54
C ALA A 133 8.59 1.33 8.52
N GLN A 134 9.31 0.74 7.57
CA GLN A 134 8.75 -0.18 6.58
C GLN A 134 9.01 -1.63 6.96
N PRO A 135 8.09 -2.56 6.66
CA PRO A 135 8.23 -3.98 7.02
C PRO A 135 9.23 -4.75 6.15
N TYR A 136 9.77 -4.16 5.09
CA TYR A 136 10.67 -4.76 4.11
C TYR A 136 11.88 -3.87 3.82
N LYS A 137 13.00 -4.46 3.41
CA LYS A 137 14.17 -3.76 2.88
C LYS A 137 13.97 -3.30 1.44
N ASN A 138 13.45 -4.20 0.61
CA ASN A 138 13.14 -3.88 -0.79
C ASN A 138 11.83 -4.55 -1.23
N MET A 139 11.21 -3.96 -2.24
CA MET A 139 9.99 -4.47 -2.86
C MET A 139 10.07 -4.29 -4.37
N GLN A 140 9.75 -5.36 -5.09
CA GLN A 140 9.53 -5.33 -6.53
C GLN A 140 8.11 -5.86 -6.77
N THR A 141 7.27 -5.05 -7.41
CA THR A 141 5.89 -5.42 -7.68
C THR A 141 5.55 -5.13 -9.13
N VAL A 142 4.92 -6.09 -9.78
CA VAL A 142 4.26 -5.91 -11.07
C VAL A 142 2.77 -6.06 -10.85
N TRP A 143 2.02 -5.11 -11.30
CA TRP A 143 0.55 -5.16 -11.33
C TRP A 143 0.07 -4.87 -12.75
N TYR A 144 -0.88 -5.67 -13.21
CA TYR A 144 -1.53 -5.52 -14.50
C TYR A 144 -3.03 -5.51 -14.29
N HIS A 145 -3.72 -4.60 -14.97
CA HIS A 145 -5.18 -4.55 -15.00
C HIS A 145 -5.69 -4.51 -16.44
N TYR A 146 -6.66 -5.36 -16.70
CA TYR A 146 -7.44 -5.39 -17.94
C TYR A 146 -8.87 -4.97 -17.67
N LYS A 147 -9.39 -4.09 -18.52
CA LYS A 147 -10.80 -3.67 -18.53
C LYS A 147 -11.39 -3.98 -19.90
N ALA A 148 -12.45 -4.77 -19.92
CA ALA A 148 -13.15 -5.11 -21.17
C ALA A 148 -13.97 -3.93 -21.71
N ASP A 149 -14.07 -3.82 -23.04
CA ASP A 149 -14.80 -2.71 -23.69
C ASP A 149 -16.31 -2.87 -23.63
N ASN A 150 -16.81 -4.06 -23.93
CA ASN A 150 -18.22 -4.31 -24.18
C ASN A 150 -18.92 -5.11 -23.06
N VAL A 151 -18.17 -5.50 -22.05
CA VAL A 151 -18.65 -6.26 -20.90
C VAL A 151 -18.15 -5.56 -19.63
N PRO A 152 -18.97 -5.38 -18.60
CA PRO A 152 -18.57 -4.72 -17.37
C PRO A 152 -17.65 -5.62 -16.51
N PHE A 153 -16.56 -6.10 -17.12
CA PHE A 153 -15.59 -7.02 -16.55
C PHE A 153 -14.21 -6.38 -16.45
N GLY A 154 -13.57 -6.55 -15.30
CA GLY A 154 -12.19 -6.19 -15.06
C GLY A 154 -11.42 -7.36 -14.42
N ALA A 155 -10.14 -7.45 -14.71
CA ALA A 155 -9.26 -8.45 -14.13
C ALA A 155 -7.89 -7.86 -13.84
N SER A 156 -7.36 -8.10 -12.64
CA SER A 156 -6.00 -7.72 -12.28
C SER A 156 -5.15 -8.95 -11.99
N LEU A 157 -3.86 -8.82 -12.26
CA LEU A 157 -2.82 -9.75 -11.86
C LEU A 157 -1.78 -9.00 -11.05
N LEU A 158 -1.35 -9.58 -9.93
CA LEU A 158 -0.33 -9.01 -9.07
C LEU A 158 0.77 -10.05 -8.83
N PHE A 159 2.01 -9.61 -8.97
CA PHE A 159 3.19 -10.30 -8.46
C PHE A 159 4.00 -9.33 -7.61
N MET A 160 4.24 -9.67 -6.34
CA MET A 160 5.02 -8.87 -5.40
C MET A 160 6.11 -9.73 -4.78
N ASN A 161 7.35 -9.23 -4.78
CA ASN A 161 8.50 -9.82 -4.13
C ASN A 161 9.00 -8.87 -3.04
N LEU A 162 8.98 -9.32 -1.79
CA LEU A 162 9.46 -8.57 -0.63
C LEU A 162 10.79 -9.14 -0.15
N GLY A 163 11.82 -8.31 -0.06
CA GLY A 163 13.07 -8.63 0.60
C GLY A 163 12.99 -8.27 2.08
N LEU A 164 13.05 -9.28 2.94
CA LEU A 164 13.00 -9.17 4.39
C LEU A 164 14.38 -9.43 4.96
N GLU A 165 15.01 -8.42 5.53
CA GLU A 165 16.37 -8.56 6.09
C GLU A 165 16.32 -8.93 7.57
N THR A 166 17.24 -9.81 7.96
CA THR A 166 17.45 -10.28 9.34
C THR A 166 18.92 -10.45 9.60
N GLY A 167 19.26 -10.79 10.83
CA GLY A 167 20.64 -10.99 11.26
C GLY A 167 21.22 -9.78 11.95
N ASP A 168 22.52 -9.80 12.18
CA ASP A 168 23.24 -8.73 12.87
C ASP A 168 24.33 -8.17 11.96
N LYS A 169 24.26 -6.87 11.73
CA LYS A 169 25.28 -6.16 10.96
C LYS A 169 26.64 -6.15 11.64
N ALA A 170 26.69 -6.14 12.98
CA ALA A 170 27.93 -6.08 13.73
C ALA A 170 28.76 -7.37 13.56
N THR A 171 28.09 -8.49 13.29
CA THR A 171 28.72 -9.79 13.04
C THR A 171 28.84 -10.14 11.55
N ASP A 172 28.42 -9.23 10.66
CA ASP A 172 28.32 -9.45 9.21
C ASP A 172 27.44 -10.66 8.81
N ASP A 173 26.53 -11.06 9.71
CA ASP A 173 25.59 -12.17 9.53
C ASP A 173 24.21 -11.65 9.10
N SER A 174 24.17 -10.77 8.10
CA SER A 174 22.92 -10.24 7.58
C SER A 174 22.44 -11.02 6.36
N HIS A 175 21.14 -11.36 6.35
CA HIS A 175 20.53 -12.12 5.27
C HIS A 175 19.23 -11.47 4.79
N THR A 176 19.08 -11.32 3.49
CA THR A 176 17.81 -10.94 2.88
C THR A 176 17.06 -12.18 2.43
N ARG A 177 15.88 -12.41 3.01
CA ARG A 177 14.96 -13.49 2.63
C ARG A 177 13.83 -12.92 1.80
N TYR A 178 13.35 -13.71 0.86
CA TYR A 178 12.33 -13.25 -0.06
C TYR A 178 10.99 -13.96 0.20
N LEU A 179 9.94 -13.13 0.23
CA LEU A 179 8.56 -13.54 0.36
C LEU A 179 7.80 -13.04 -0.87
N GLN A 180 7.30 -13.97 -1.67
CA GLN A 180 6.57 -13.67 -2.89
C GLN A 180 5.07 -13.77 -2.63
N THR A 181 4.31 -12.84 -3.21
CA THR A 181 2.85 -12.88 -3.25
C THR A 181 2.41 -12.74 -4.70
N MET A 182 1.57 -13.64 -5.17
CA MET A 182 0.95 -13.57 -6.47
C MET A 182 -0.55 -13.74 -6.35
N GLY A 183 -1.30 -13.08 -7.22
CA GLY A 183 -2.75 -13.20 -7.15
C GLY A 183 -3.47 -12.54 -8.30
N THR A 184 -4.78 -12.71 -8.27
CA THR A 184 -5.72 -12.14 -9.23
C THR A 184 -6.90 -11.52 -8.49
N TYR A 185 -7.42 -10.45 -9.05
CA TYR A 185 -8.65 -9.81 -8.62
C TYR A 185 -9.56 -9.61 -9.82
N LEU A 186 -10.77 -10.10 -9.73
CA LEU A 186 -11.77 -10.10 -10.79
C LEU A 186 -12.96 -9.25 -10.37
N THR A 187 -13.47 -8.44 -11.28
CA THR A 187 -14.66 -7.60 -11.04
C THR A 187 -15.67 -7.76 -12.17
N TYR A 188 -16.93 -7.79 -11.81
CA TYR A 188 -18.05 -7.69 -12.74
C TYR A 188 -19.10 -6.76 -12.15
N LYS A 189 -19.41 -5.67 -12.86
CA LYS A 189 -20.34 -4.66 -12.36
C LYS A 189 -21.28 -4.18 -13.47
N ASN A 190 -22.54 -4.51 -13.35
CA ASN A 190 -23.60 -3.96 -14.20
C ASN A 190 -24.61 -3.12 -13.38
N SER A 191 -25.76 -2.81 -13.95
CA SER A 191 -26.80 -2.02 -13.27
C SER A 191 -27.34 -2.65 -11.98
N ASN A 192 -27.36 -3.96 -11.88
CA ASN A 192 -27.95 -4.70 -10.78
C ASN A 192 -26.94 -5.48 -9.95
N TRP A 193 -25.91 -6.04 -10.60
CA TRP A 193 -24.91 -6.90 -9.95
C TRP A 193 -23.58 -6.18 -9.76
N ASN A 194 -23.01 -6.34 -8.56
CA ASN A 194 -21.60 -6.03 -8.27
C ASN A 194 -20.96 -7.29 -7.70
N LEU A 195 -20.07 -7.91 -8.47
CA LEU A 195 -19.39 -9.15 -8.12
C LEU A 195 -17.89 -8.91 -8.10
N ASP A 196 -17.23 -9.32 -7.01
CA ASP A 196 -15.81 -9.25 -6.84
C ASP A 196 -15.26 -10.60 -6.40
N GLY A 197 -14.11 -10.99 -6.95
CA GLY A 197 -13.40 -12.20 -6.57
C GLY A 197 -11.91 -11.96 -6.46
N ALA A 198 -11.30 -12.42 -5.37
CA ALA A 198 -9.86 -12.34 -5.17
C ALA A 198 -9.27 -13.70 -4.82
N PHE A 199 -8.08 -13.97 -5.34
CA PHE A 199 -7.29 -15.13 -4.98
C PHE A 199 -5.82 -14.72 -4.90
N TYR A 200 -5.18 -15.02 -3.76
CA TYR A 200 -3.76 -14.74 -3.54
C TYR A 200 -3.04 -15.95 -2.96
N TYR A 201 -1.85 -16.18 -3.44
CA TYR A 201 -0.93 -17.18 -2.94
C TYR A 201 0.37 -16.53 -2.49
N GLN A 202 0.83 -16.89 -1.30
CA GLN A 202 2.08 -16.38 -0.74
C GLN A 202 3.04 -17.53 -0.50
N MET A 203 4.29 -17.38 -0.93
CA MET A 203 5.35 -18.38 -0.81
C MET A 203 6.71 -17.75 -0.52
N GLY A 204 7.67 -18.56 -0.09
CA GLY A 204 9.03 -18.11 0.21
C GLY A 204 9.41 -18.28 1.66
N LYS A 205 10.10 -17.30 2.25
CA LYS A 205 10.54 -17.33 3.65
C LYS A 205 10.19 -16.02 4.36
N ASN A 206 9.75 -16.14 5.61
CA ASN A 206 9.57 -14.99 6.51
C ASN A 206 10.91 -14.54 7.15
N LYS A 207 10.87 -13.52 8.00
CA LYS A 207 12.05 -13.03 8.73
C LYS A 207 12.71 -14.10 9.60
N ALA A 208 11.93 -14.99 10.18
CA ALA A 208 12.42 -16.06 11.04
C ALA A 208 13.01 -17.26 10.27
N ALA A 209 13.10 -17.18 8.94
CA ALA A 209 13.52 -18.25 8.03
C ALA A 209 12.49 -19.37 7.83
N ASP A 210 11.31 -19.27 8.42
CA ASP A 210 10.26 -20.26 8.22
C ASP A 210 9.77 -20.22 6.79
N LYS A 211 9.49 -21.39 6.25
CA LYS A 211 8.88 -21.54 4.93
C LYS A 211 7.43 -21.09 4.99
N VAL A 212 7.05 -20.18 4.10
CA VAL A 212 5.68 -19.71 3.96
C VAL A 212 5.03 -20.39 2.75
N SER A 213 3.81 -20.88 2.93
CA SER A 213 2.90 -21.33 1.89
C SER A 213 1.49 -21.05 2.37
N ALA A 214 0.87 -19.98 1.87
CA ALA A 214 -0.42 -19.52 2.35
C ALA A 214 -1.33 -19.12 1.19
N LEU A 215 -2.61 -19.41 1.34
CA LEU A 215 -3.66 -19.07 0.39
C LEU A 215 -4.65 -18.11 1.03
N MET A 216 -5.14 -17.16 0.25
CA MET A 216 -6.28 -16.33 0.61
C MET A 216 -7.21 -16.22 -0.59
N GLY A 217 -8.51 -16.40 -0.36
CA GLY A 217 -9.55 -16.19 -1.34
C GLY A 217 -10.73 -15.42 -0.77
N SER A 218 -11.40 -14.64 -1.59
CA SER A 218 -12.63 -13.96 -1.24
C SER A 218 -13.55 -13.86 -2.44
N ILE A 219 -14.86 -13.91 -2.18
CA ILE A 219 -15.91 -13.62 -3.15
C ILE A 219 -16.89 -12.68 -2.47
N GLN A 220 -17.26 -11.63 -3.17
CA GLN A 220 -18.30 -10.71 -2.75
C GLN A 220 -19.32 -10.57 -3.87
N ALA A 221 -20.61 -10.60 -3.48
CA ALA A 221 -21.71 -10.37 -4.40
C ALA A 221 -22.71 -9.40 -3.77
N ALA A 222 -23.09 -8.39 -4.51
CA ALA A 222 -24.17 -7.48 -4.15
C ALA A 222 -25.15 -7.35 -5.32
N TYR A 223 -26.44 -7.31 -5.00
CA TYR A 223 -27.51 -7.14 -5.96
C TYR A 223 -28.40 -5.99 -5.56
N THR A 224 -28.63 -5.07 -6.48
CA THR A 224 -29.54 -3.95 -6.30
C THR A 224 -30.89 -4.30 -6.92
N PHE A 225 -31.94 -4.47 -6.09
CA PHE A 225 -33.28 -4.88 -6.53
C PHE A 225 -33.99 -3.77 -7.32
N ASP A 226 -33.81 -2.54 -6.90
CA ASP A 226 -34.18 -1.32 -7.61
C ASP A 226 -33.20 -0.20 -7.27
N HIS A 227 -33.44 1.00 -7.71
CA HIS A 227 -32.54 2.15 -7.43
C HIS A 227 -32.54 2.58 -5.94
N THR A 228 -33.39 1.98 -5.11
CA THR A 228 -33.60 2.35 -3.71
C THR A 228 -33.07 1.31 -2.72
N TRP A 229 -33.03 0.03 -3.08
CA TRP A 229 -32.66 -1.09 -2.19
C TRP A 229 -31.57 -1.95 -2.81
N GLY A 230 -30.54 -2.27 -2.00
CA GLY A 230 -29.46 -3.20 -2.34
C GLY A 230 -29.26 -4.24 -1.21
N ALA A 231 -28.71 -5.40 -1.54
CA ALA A 231 -28.32 -6.47 -0.62
C ALA A 231 -26.91 -6.97 -0.90
#